data_f9a440182a97726f0b3a4d3f748bdefa
#
_entry.id   f9a440182a97726f0b3a4d3f748bdefa
#
_cell.length_a   1.000
_cell.length_b   1.000
_cell.length_c   1.000
_cell.angle_alpha   90.00
_cell.angle_beta   90.00
_cell.angle_gamma   90.00
#
_symmetry.space_group_name_H-M   'P 1'
#
loop_
_entity.id
_entity.type
_entity.pdbx_description
1 polymer ?
#
loop_
_entity_poly.entity_id
_entity_poly.type
_entity_poly.pdbx_seq_one_letter_code
_entity_poly.pdbx_strand_id
1 'polypeptide(L)'
;ERCGPLIGHLLAPRRYAMLRDWLNKAFLPVPRTELRFMSNAAESQDAVEGLLMGFAAGEKAVSVASVLGPAGLTRGFARLVLLLGHGSTSLNNPHESAHDCGACGGRRGGPNARLFAAMANRSEVRLLLRERGIDVPDDTWFIGGYHDTCSDDIVLFDLDTVPATHHGDLESIRKSLDQARADDAHERARRFESCPSGADPAEALRHVE
;
A
#
# COMPACT_ATOMS: atom_id res chain seq x y z
N GLU A 1 -16.48 42.22 -7.16
CA GLU A 1 -14.98 42.27 -7.00
C GLU A 1 -14.45 41.59 -5.73
N ARG A 2 -15.32 41.28 -4.73
CA ARG A 2 -14.84 40.63 -3.46
C ARG A 2 -14.86 39.11 -3.44
N CYS A 3 -15.43 38.44 -4.43
CA CYS A 3 -15.51 36.98 -4.47
C CYS A 3 -14.33 36.32 -5.17
N GLY A 4 -13.53 37.04 -5.96
CA GLY A 4 -12.42 36.50 -6.72
C GLY A 4 -11.35 35.81 -5.86
N PRO A 5 -10.86 36.39 -4.75
CA PRO A 5 -9.89 35.77 -3.89
C PRO A 5 -10.42 34.51 -3.17
N LEU A 6 -11.71 34.54 -2.81
CA LEU A 6 -12.34 33.40 -2.14
C LEU A 6 -12.51 32.20 -3.09
N ILE A 7 -12.92 32.48 -4.33
CA ILE A 7 -13.08 31.47 -5.39
C ILE A 7 -11.70 30.91 -5.78
N GLY A 8 -10.68 31.77 -5.94
CA GLY A 8 -9.32 31.33 -6.21
C GLY A 8 -8.75 30.43 -5.10
N HIS A 9 -9.09 30.74 -3.85
CA HIS A 9 -8.70 29.90 -2.71
C HIS A 9 -9.43 28.55 -2.64
N LEU A 10 -10.71 28.54 -3.03
CA LEU A 10 -11.51 27.30 -3.09
C LEU A 10 -11.15 26.43 -4.30
N LEU A 11 -10.74 27.08 -5.39
CA LEU A 11 -10.32 26.40 -6.63
C LEU A 11 -8.83 26.05 -6.65
N ALA A 12 -8.06 26.43 -5.61
CA ALA A 12 -6.69 25.96 -5.50
C ALA A 12 -6.69 24.41 -5.54
N PRO A 13 -5.98 23.78 -6.48
CA PRO A 13 -6.05 22.32 -6.72
C PRO A 13 -5.94 21.47 -5.46
N ARG A 14 -5.08 21.90 -4.54
CA ARG A 14 -4.84 21.24 -3.25
C ARG A 14 -6.07 21.27 -2.32
N ARG A 15 -6.72 22.42 -2.19
CA ARG A 15 -7.92 22.56 -1.33
C ARG A 15 -9.13 21.83 -1.93
N TYR A 16 -9.24 21.85 -3.24
CA TYR A 16 -10.26 21.07 -3.94
C TYR A 16 -10.05 19.58 -3.74
N ALA A 17 -8.81 19.09 -3.82
CA ALA A 17 -8.50 17.70 -3.55
C ALA A 17 -8.82 17.31 -2.11
N MET A 18 -8.42 18.12 -1.11
CA MET A 18 -8.76 17.90 0.29
C MET A 18 -10.26 17.88 0.54
N LEU A 19 -11.00 18.82 -0.04
CA LEU A 19 -12.46 18.85 0.05
C LEU A 19 -13.10 17.66 -0.63
N ARG A 20 -12.63 17.28 -1.81
CA ARG A 20 -13.09 16.09 -2.54
C ARG A 20 -12.83 14.83 -1.74
N ASP A 21 -11.64 14.67 -1.18
CA ASP A 21 -11.28 13.49 -0.38
C ASP A 21 -12.08 13.43 0.92
N TRP A 22 -12.32 14.57 1.57
CA TRP A 22 -13.19 14.64 2.72
C TRP A 22 -14.64 14.28 2.37
N LEU A 23 -15.17 14.82 1.26
CA LEU A 23 -16.50 14.49 0.77
C LEU A 23 -16.61 13.01 0.40
N ASN A 24 -15.61 12.46 -0.30
CA ASN A 24 -15.59 11.04 -0.65
C ASN A 24 -15.56 10.15 0.60
N LYS A 25 -14.72 10.46 1.57
CA LYS A 25 -14.67 9.71 2.84
C LYS A 25 -15.96 9.80 3.65
N ALA A 26 -16.62 10.96 3.63
CA ALA A 26 -17.83 11.21 4.40
C ALA A 26 -19.10 10.66 3.75
N PHE A 27 -19.22 10.73 2.42
CA PHE A 27 -20.48 10.47 1.70
C PHE A 27 -20.40 9.30 0.71
N LEU A 28 -19.19 8.89 0.31
CA LEU A 28 -18.95 7.77 -0.58
C LEU A 28 -17.90 6.84 0.04
N PRO A 29 -18.24 6.14 1.14
CA PRO A 29 -17.31 5.19 1.72
C PRO A 29 -16.97 4.13 0.67
N VAL A 30 -15.69 3.99 0.38
CA VAL A 30 -15.23 2.93 -0.51
C VAL A 30 -15.62 1.60 0.12
N PRO A 31 -16.44 0.77 -0.56
CA PRO A 31 -16.83 -0.51 -0.01
C PRO A 31 -15.58 -1.33 0.23
N ARG A 32 -15.52 -1.94 1.42
CA ARG A 32 -14.43 -2.85 1.76
C ARG A 32 -14.48 -4.04 0.80
N THR A 33 -13.41 -4.24 0.06
CA THR A 33 -13.27 -5.41 -0.80
C THR A 33 -12.73 -6.58 0.00
N GLU A 34 -13.26 -7.78 -0.25
CA GLU A 34 -12.74 -9.03 0.31
C GLU A 34 -11.88 -9.75 -0.72
N LEU A 35 -10.75 -10.31 -0.27
CA LEU A 35 -9.94 -11.19 -1.10
C LEU A 35 -10.54 -12.62 -1.02
N ARG A 36 -11.04 -13.10 -2.14
CA ARG A 36 -11.55 -14.49 -2.25
C ARG A 36 -10.55 -15.31 -3.04
N PHE A 37 -10.00 -16.32 -2.39
CA PHE A 37 -9.12 -17.32 -3.03
C PHE A 37 -9.95 -18.53 -3.39
N MET A 38 -10.53 -18.53 -4.57
CA MET A 38 -11.31 -19.68 -5.05
C MET A 38 -10.37 -20.65 -5.75
N SER A 39 -10.34 -21.87 -5.27
CA SER A 39 -9.53 -22.94 -5.85
C SER A 39 -10.25 -23.78 -6.89
N ASN A 40 -11.60 -23.72 -6.95
CA ASN A 40 -12.39 -24.53 -7.86
C ASN A 40 -13.49 -23.70 -8.54
N ALA A 41 -13.61 -23.81 -9.84
CA ALA A 41 -14.68 -23.19 -10.62
C ALA A 41 -16.08 -23.62 -10.20
N ALA A 42 -16.21 -24.78 -9.54
CA ALA A 42 -17.50 -25.34 -9.09
C ALA A 42 -18.12 -24.58 -7.90
N GLU A 43 -17.34 -23.76 -7.17
CA GLU A 43 -17.80 -23.03 -5.98
C GLU A 43 -18.21 -21.59 -6.26
N SER A 44 -18.02 -21.10 -7.49
CA SER A 44 -18.38 -19.73 -7.87
C SER A 44 -19.68 -19.68 -8.65
N GLN A 45 -20.66 -18.91 -8.12
CA GLN A 45 -21.87 -18.58 -8.89
C GLN A 45 -21.57 -17.72 -10.13
N ASP A 46 -20.39 -17.09 -10.17
CA ASP A 46 -19.92 -16.22 -11.25
C ASP A 46 -18.87 -16.91 -12.15
N ALA A 47 -18.71 -18.24 -12.04
CA ALA A 47 -17.75 -18.97 -12.85
C ALA A 47 -18.14 -18.91 -14.33
N VAL A 48 -17.27 -18.33 -15.13
CA VAL A 48 -17.36 -18.45 -16.59
C VAL A 48 -16.96 -19.88 -16.96
N GLU A 49 -17.85 -20.58 -17.67
CA GLU A 49 -17.68 -21.99 -18.03
C GLU A 49 -16.30 -22.22 -18.67
N GLY A 50 -15.49 -23.10 -18.10
CA GLY A 50 -14.15 -23.43 -18.59
C GLY A 50 -12.99 -22.56 -18.10
N LEU A 51 -13.23 -21.51 -17.28
CA LEU A 51 -12.18 -20.69 -16.69
C LEU A 51 -11.95 -21.05 -15.22
N LEU A 52 -10.68 -21.32 -14.87
CA LEU A 52 -10.27 -21.46 -13.48
C LEU A 52 -10.23 -20.07 -12.84
N MET A 53 -11.03 -19.88 -11.81
CA MET A 53 -11.06 -18.63 -11.03
C MET A 53 -10.07 -18.69 -9.88
N GLY A 54 -9.16 -17.70 -9.83
CA GLY A 54 -8.14 -17.58 -8.79
C GLY A 54 -6.86 -18.34 -9.09
N PHE A 55 -6.06 -18.57 -8.04
CA PHE A 55 -4.74 -19.20 -8.13
C PHE A 55 -4.70 -20.48 -7.31
N ALA A 56 -4.19 -21.56 -7.89
CA ALA A 56 -3.86 -22.78 -7.17
C ALA A 56 -2.73 -22.53 -6.14
N ALA A 57 -2.60 -23.39 -5.13
CA ALA A 57 -1.58 -23.23 -4.09
C ALA A 57 -0.15 -23.17 -4.66
N GLY A 58 0.13 -23.99 -5.70
CA GLY A 58 1.42 -23.98 -6.40
C GLY A 58 1.70 -22.65 -7.11
N GLU A 59 0.70 -22.07 -7.76
CA GLU A 59 0.83 -20.77 -8.45
C GLU A 59 1.04 -19.63 -7.47
N LYS A 60 0.33 -19.65 -6.33
CA LYS A 60 0.54 -18.70 -5.22
C LYS A 60 1.96 -18.80 -4.68
N ALA A 61 2.47 -20.02 -4.47
CA ALA A 61 3.83 -20.24 -3.99
C ALA A 61 4.88 -19.76 -4.99
N VAL A 62 4.66 -19.98 -6.29
CA VAL A 62 5.55 -19.45 -7.35
C VAL A 62 5.54 -17.91 -7.33
N SER A 63 4.37 -17.30 -7.25
CA SER A 63 4.23 -15.83 -7.20
C SER A 63 4.93 -15.23 -5.99
N VAL A 64 4.76 -15.84 -4.80
CA VAL A 64 5.44 -15.36 -3.58
C VAL A 64 6.95 -15.58 -3.67
N ALA A 65 7.39 -16.74 -4.15
CA ALA A 65 8.81 -17.05 -4.32
C ALA A 65 9.51 -16.12 -5.32
N SER A 66 8.81 -15.71 -6.39
CA SER A 66 9.36 -14.80 -7.41
C SER A 66 9.66 -13.39 -6.89
N VAL A 67 9.11 -13.03 -5.75
CA VAL A 67 9.40 -11.75 -5.06
C VAL A 67 10.42 -11.97 -3.94
N LEU A 68 10.20 -12.95 -3.06
CA LEU A 68 11.06 -13.16 -1.89
C LEU A 68 12.46 -13.64 -2.28
N GLY A 69 12.59 -14.53 -3.27
CA GLY A 69 13.86 -15.06 -3.70
C GLY A 69 14.83 -13.99 -4.22
N PRO A 70 14.47 -13.20 -5.25
CA PRO A 70 15.33 -12.12 -5.75
C PRO A 70 15.63 -11.03 -4.71
N ALA A 71 14.70 -10.80 -3.76
CA ALA A 71 14.93 -9.89 -2.64
C ALA A 71 15.90 -10.46 -1.58
N GLY A 72 16.33 -11.72 -1.71
CA GLY A 72 17.18 -12.37 -0.72
C GLY A 72 16.47 -12.77 0.58
N LEU A 73 15.15 -12.62 0.63
CA LEU A 73 14.33 -12.94 1.79
C LEU A 73 13.97 -14.43 1.79
N THR A 74 14.92 -15.27 2.16
CA THR A 74 14.73 -16.74 2.16
C THR A 74 14.64 -17.33 3.55
N ARG A 75 15.12 -16.62 4.58
CA ARG A 75 15.13 -17.05 6.00
C ARG A 75 15.34 -15.86 6.93
N GLY A 76 15.12 -16.03 8.21
CA GLY A 76 15.36 -14.99 9.22
C GLY A 76 14.38 -13.83 9.12
N PHE A 77 13.15 -14.12 8.76
CA PHE A 77 12.08 -13.12 8.67
C PHE A 77 11.79 -12.48 10.02
N ALA A 78 11.49 -11.19 10.01
CA ALA A 78 10.91 -10.51 11.17
C ALA A 78 9.48 -11.02 11.42
N ARG A 79 8.96 -10.74 12.62
CA ARG A 79 7.57 -11.10 12.98
C ARG A 79 6.54 -10.38 12.10
N LEU A 80 6.84 -9.16 11.69
CA LEU A 80 6.03 -8.45 10.69
C LEU A 80 6.88 -8.12 9.45
N VAL A 81 6.32 -8.39 8.29
CA VAL A 81 6.91 -8.05 6.98
C VAL A 81 5.91 -7.21 6.21
N LEU A 82 6.30 -5.99 5.87
CA LEU A 82 5.49 -5.10 5.04
C LEU A 82 5.87 -5.23 3.57
N LEU A 83 4.87 -5.39 2.71
CA LEU A 83 5.03 -5.24 1.27
C LEU A 83 4.19 -4.03 0.83
N LEU A 84 4.86 -2.98 0.39
CA LEU A 84 4.21 -1.75 -0.03
C LEU A 84 4.22 -1.65 -1.56
N GLY A 85 3.02 -1.62 -2.14
CA GLY A 85 2.87 -1.21 -3.52
C GLY A 85 2.82 0.31 -3.61
N HIS A 86 3.43 0.89 -4.61
CA HIS A 86 3.42 2.33 -4.78
C HIS A 86 2.35 2.81 -5.77
N GLY A 87 2.10 4.10 -5.77
CA GLY A 87 1.30 4.83 -6.72
C GLY A 87 1.37 6.32 -6.42
N SER A 88 0.62 7.12 -7.12
CA SER A 88 0.68 8.57 -7.05
C SER A 88 -0.72 9.18 -7.02
N THR A 89 -0.88 10.23 -6.24
CA THR A 89 -2.06 11.11 -6.27
C THR A 89 -1.75 12.46 -6.92
N SER A 90 -0.82 12.50 -7.87
CA SER A 90 -0.46 13.71 -8.59
C SER A 90 -1.68 14.36 -9.24
N LEU A 91 -1.99 15.60 -8.83
CA LEU A 91 -3.15 16.35 -9.32
C LEU A 91 -2.86 17.15 -10.59
N ASN A 92 -1.59 17.43 -10.84
CA ASN A 92 -1.17 18.35 -11.91
C ASN A 92 -0.59 17.63 -13.13
N ASN A 93 -0.64 16.29 -13.15
CA ASN A 93 -0.10 15.54 -14.25
C ASN A 93 -1.20 14.97 -15.14
N PRO A 94 -1.26 15.34 -16.42
CA PRO A 94 -2.23 14.77 -17.37
C PRO A 94 -1.98 13.28 -17.64
N HIS A 95 -0.81 12.76 -17.28
CA HIS A 95 -0.40 11.37 -17.47
C HIS A 95 -0.23 10.67 -16.11
N GLU A 96 -1.29 10.56 -15.32
CA GLU A 96 -1.29 9.93 -14.00
C GLU A 96 -0.61 8.54 -14.02
N SER A 97 -0.91 7.73 -15.01
CA SER A 97 -0.35 6.38 -15.15
C SER A 97 1.18 6.33 -15.28
N ALA A 98 1.83 7.42 -15.69
CA ALA A 98 3.29 7.51 -15.76
C ALA A 98 3.96 7.59 -14.37
N HIS A 99 3.20 7.97 -13.35
CA HIS A 99 3.67 8.09 -11.96
C HIS A 99 3.22 6.91 -11.09
N ASP A 100 2.30 6.11 -11.59
CA ASP A 100 1.88 4.87 -10.95
C ASP A 100 2.85 3.71 -11.25
N CYS A 101 2.56 2.54 -10.75
CA CYS A 101 3.41 1.37 -10.89
C CYS A 101 3.44 0.86 -12.34
N GLY A 102 4.58 0.97 -13.02
CA GLY A 102 4.76 0.48 -14.38
C GLY A 102 4.56 -1.04 -14.49
N ALA A 103 5.02 -1.81 -13.51
CA ALA A 103 4.81 -3.26 -13.43
C ALA A 103 3.32 -3.63 -13.24
N CYS A 104 2.50 -2.69 -12.76
CA CYS A 104 1.05 -2.85 -12.60
C CYS A 104 0.27 -2.29 -13.80
N GLY A 105 0.92 -2.07 -14.93
CA GLY A 105 0.31 -1.53 -16.15
C GLY A 105 -0.12 -0.06 -16.02
N GLY A 106 0.63 0.75 -15.28
CA GLY A 106 0.33 2.16 -15.02
C GLY A 106 -0.83 2.34 -14.03
N ARG A 107 -0.99 1.40 -13.10
CA ARG A 107 -1.98 1.45 -12.02
C ARG A 107 -1.30 1.40 -10.66
N ARG A 108 -2.04 1.68 -9.59
CA ARG A 108 -1.54 1.62 -8.22
C ARG A 108 -1.16 0.19 -7.82
N GLY A 109 -0.01 0.03 -7.16
CA GLY A 109 0.53 -1.26 -6.74
C GLY A 109 -0.11 -1.86 -5.49
N GLY A 110 -0.92 -1.11 -4.76
CA GLY A 110 -1.54 -1.55 -3.51
C GLY A 110 -2.32 -2.87 -3.61
N PRO A 111 -3.18 -3.08 -4.61
CA PRO A 111 -3.90 -4.36 -4.76
C PRO A 111 -2.97 -5.56 -4.89
N ASN A 112 -1.84 -5.43 -5.60
CA ASN A 112 -0.86 -6.51 -5.73
C ASN A 112 -0.13 -6.79 -4.41
N ALA A 113 0.22 -5.75 -3.65
CA ALA A 113 0.81 -5.89 -2.34
C ALA A 113 -0.14 -6.59 -1.36
N ARG A 114 -1.42 -6.23 -1.37
CA ARG A 114 -2.47 -6.86 -0.58
C ARG A 114 -2.63 -8.34 -0.92
N LEU A 115 -2.71 -8.66 -2.21
CA LEU A 115 -2.84 -10.04 -2.69
C LEU A 115 -1.61 -10.88 -2.30
N PHE A 116 -0.41 -10.34 -2.48
CA PHE A 116 0.84 -10.99 -2.09
C PHE A 116 0.84 -11.35 -0.60
N ALA A 117 0.55 -10.39 0.28
CA ALA A 117 0.54 -10.61 1.72
C ALA A 117 -0.46 -11.72 2.10
N ALA A 118 -1.66 -11.67 1.51
CA ALA A 118 -2.68 -12.68 1.74
C ALA A 118 -2.26 -14.08 1.27
N MET A 119 -1.52 -14.19 0.15
CA MET A 119 -0.94 -15.47 -0.30
C MET A 119 0.18 -15.96 0.62
N ALA A 120 1.10 -15.07 1.03
CA ALA A 120 2.25 -15.41 1.86
C ALA A 120 1.85 -15.83 3.29
N ASN A 121 0.68 -15.41 3.76
CA ASN A 121 0.15 -15.82 5.07
C ASN A 121 -0.53 -17.20 5.08
N ARG A 122 -0.71 -17.82 3.92
CA ARG A 122 -1.40 -19.11 3.85
C ARG A 122 -0.45 -20.27 4.18
N SER A 123 -0.89 -21.17 5.05
CA SER A 123 -0.08 -22.32 5.48
C SER A 123 0.30 -23.25 4.31
N GLU A 124 -0.63 -23.50 3.39
CA GLU A 124 -0.38 -24.33 2.22
C GLU A 124 0.67 -23.71 1.28
N VAL A 125 0.72 -22.37 1.19
CA VAL A 125 1.76 -21.66 0.42
C VAL A 125 3.12 -21.77 1.11
N ARG A 126 3.17 -21.59 2.44
CA ARG A 126 4.42 -21.70 3.22
C ARG A 126 5.06 -23.09 3.13
N LEU A 127 4.25 -24.14 3.10
CA LEU A 127 4.77 -25.49 2.89
C LEU A 127 5.50 -25.61 1.54
N LEU A 128 4.90 -25.12 0.47
CA LEU A 128 5.50 -25.12 -0.87
C LEU A 128 6.68 -24.15 -1.02
N LEU A 129 6.74 -23.08 -0.22
CA LEU A 129 7.90 -22.20 -0.16
C LEU A 129 9.11 -22.87 0.48
N ARG A 130 8.91 -23.68 1.55
CA ARG A 130 9.98 -24.46 2.18
C ARG A 130 10.62 -25.43 1.19
N GLU A 131 9.84 -26.09 0.33
CA GLU A 131 10.36 -26.96 -0.75
C GLU A 131 11.24 -26.18 -1.75
N ARG A 132 11.06 -24.85 -1.84
CA ARG A 132 11.83 -23.94 -2.68
C ARG A 132 12.98 -23.24 -1.96
N GLY A 133 13.26 -23.64 -0.71
CA GLY A 133 14.34 -23.06 0.09
C GLY A 133 13.98 -21.73 0.76
N ILE A 134 12.70 -21.36 0.79
CA ILE A 134 12.21 -20.16 1.49
C ILE A 134 11.47 -20.60 2.75
N ASP A 135 12.11 -20.39 3.90
CA ASP A 135 11.57 -20.78 5.20
C ASP A 135 11.00 -19.58 5.95
N VAL A 136 9.68 -19.42 5.84
CA VAL A 136 8.91 -18.38 6.53
C VAL A 136 8.46 -18.96 7.87
N PRO A 137 8.89 -18.38 9.02
CA PRO A 137 8.45 -18.79 10.34
C PRO A 137 6.92 -18.68 10.52
N ASP A 138 6.37 -19.53 11.38
CA ASP A 138 4.91 -19.56 11.60
C ASP A 138 4.42 -18.29 12.32
N ASP A 139 5.29 -17.61 13.09
CA ASP A 139 5.02 -16.34 13.75
C ASP A 139 5.30 -15.10 12.88
N THR A 140 5.71 -15.29 11.64
CA THR A 140 5.82 -14.17 10.69
C THR A 140 4.47 -13.88 10.06
N TRP A 141 4.09 -12.59 10.05
CA TRP A 141 2.88 -12.10 9.38
C TRP A 141 3.21 -11.06 8.33
N PHE A 142 2.70 -11.26 7.11
CA PHE A 142 2.84 -10.31 6.01
C PHE A 142 1.66 -9.34 6.00
N ILE A 143 1.93 -8.06 5.80
CA ILE A 143 0.93 -7.00 5.67
C ILE A 143 1.17 -6.32 4.32
N GLY A 144 0.14 -6.29 3.50
CA GLY A 144 0.15 -5.51 2.27
C GLY A 144 -0.23 -4.06 2.54
N GLY A 145 0.37 -3.15 1.80
CA GLY A 145 0.06 -1.73 1.92
C GLY A 145 0.23 -0.98 0.60
N TYR A 146 -0.09 0.28 0.65
CA TYR A 146 0.05 1.24 -0.44
C TYR A 146 0.83 2.45 0.05
N HIS A 147 1.82 2.87 -0.71
CA HIS A 147 2.58 4.09 -0.51
C HIS A 147 2.25 5.08 -1.62
N ASP A 148 1.75 6.25 -1.25
CA ASP A 148 1.55 7.37 -2.16
C ASP A 148 2.83 8.17 -2.29
N THR A 149 3.43 8.15 -3.47
CA THR A 149 4.71 8.82 -3.71
C THR A 149 4.62 10.36 -3.77
N CYS A 150 3.42 10.93 -3.71
CA CYS A 150 3.24 12.39 -3.65
C CYS A 150 3.14 12.93 -2.22
N SER A 151 2.45 12.21 -1.34
CA SER A 151 2.24 12.62 0.05
C SER A 151 3.03 11.80 1.07
N ASP A 152 3.67 10.72 0.62
CA ASP A 152 4.28 9.67 1.44
C ASP A 152 3.31 8.99 2.40
N ASP A 153 2.00 9.14 2.16
CA ASP A 153 0.99 8.42 2.92
C ASP A 153 1.12 6.91 2.73
N ILE A 154 1.04 6.19 3.84
CA ILE A 154 1.06 4.74 3.84
C ILE A 154 -0.27 4.21 4.37
N VAL A 155 -0.95 3.42 3.54
CA VAL A 155 -2.18 2.72 3.91
C VAL A 155 -1.89 1.24 4.02
N LEU A 156 -2.11 0.65 5.20
CA LEU A 156 -1.98 -0.79 5.43
C LEU A 156 -3.34 -1.47 5.31
N PHE A 157 -3.36 -2.63 4.64
CA PHE A 157 -4.59 -3.37 4.36
C PHE A 157 -4.82 -4.51 5.35
N ASP A 158 -6.08 -4.92 5.50
CA ASP A 158 -6.54 -6.11 6.21
C ASP A 158 -5.99 -6.26 7.64
N LEU A 159 -5.87 -5.13 8.35
CA LEU A 159 -5.29 -5.09 9.70
C LEU A 159 -6.10 -5.86 10.75
N ASP A 160 -7.35 -6.11 10.50
CA ASP A 160 -8.22 -6.96 11.31
C ASP A 160 -7.86 -8.45 11.24
N THR A 161 -7.07 -8.85 10.23
CA THR A 161 -6.55 -10.22 10.11
C THR A 161 -5.23 -10.44 10.85
N VAL A 162 -4.58 -9.35 11.30
CA VAL A 162 -3.30 -9.42 12.01
C VAL A 162 -3.51 -10.08 13.38
N PRO A 163 -2.73 -11.12 13.73
CA PRO A 163 -2.87 -11.78 15.01
C PRO A 163 -2.67 -10.80 16.18
N ALA A 164 -3.46 -10.95 17.25
CA ALA A 164 -3.39 -10.09 18.42
C ALA A 164 -1.98 -10.02 19.04
N THR A 165 -1.22 -11.11 18.93
CA THR A 165 0.19 -11.19 19.40
C THR A 165 1.14 -10.24 18.66
N HIS A 166 0.73 -9.69 17.50
CA HIS A 166 1.53 -8.78 16.65
C HIS A 166 1.08 -7.33 16.75
N HIS A 167 0.03 -7.01 17.53
CA HIS A 167 -0.50 -5.64 17.59
C HIS A 167 0.53 -4.64 18.15
N GLY A 168 1.37 -5.07 19.11
CA GLY A 168 2.44 -4.22 19.63
C GLY A 168 3.52 -3.90 18.60
N ASP A 169 3.88 -4.89 17.79
CA ASP A 169 4.84 -4.71 16.70
C ASP A 169 4.25 -3.82 15.59
N LEU A 170 2.96 -3.99 15.28
CA LEU A 170 2.24 -3.15 14.32
C LEU A 170 2.21 -1.67 14.75
N GLU A 171 1.94 -1.41 16.02
CA GLU A 171 1.94 -0.05 16.55
C GLU A 171 3.34 0.58 16.51
N SER A 172 4.38 -0.21 16.80
CA SER A 172 5.77 0.24 16.69
C SER A 172 6.15 0.58 15.23
N ILE A 173 5.75 -0.27 14.28
CA ILE A 173 5.97 -0.04 12.85
C ILE A 173 5.27 1.23 12.38
N ARG A 174 4.01 1.47 12.78
CA ARG A 174 3.29 2.68 12.42
C ARG A 174 4.03 3.94 12.85
N LYS A 175 4.49 3.98 14.11
CA LYS A 175 5.29 5.11 14.61
C LYS A 175 6.58 5.32 13.81
N SER A 176 7.25 4.22 13.44
CA SER A 176 8.47 4.29 12.62
C SER A 176 8.18 4.81 11.20
N LEU A 177 7.05 4.42 10.61
CA LEU A 177 6.64 4.90 9.29
C LEU A 177 6.25 6.39 9.33
N ASP A 178 5.53 6.84 10.37
CA ASP A 178 5.18 8.25 10.55
C ASP A 178 6.45 9.11 10.73
N GLN A 179 7.41 8.62 11.49
CA GLN A 179 8.69 9.30 11.67
C GLN A 179 9.47 9.35 10.33
N ALA A 180 9.59 8.22 9.63
CA ALA A 180 10.29 8.15 8.35
C ALA A 180 9.68 9.10 7.31
N ARG A 181 8.35 9.22 7.28
CA ARG A 181 7.63 10.16 6.44
C ARG A 181 7.98 11.62 6.76
N ALA A 182 8.03 11.97 8.04
CA ALA A 182 8.41 13.31 8.46
C ALA A 182 9.88 13.63 8.13
N ASP A 183 10.78 12.66 8.31
CA ASP A 183 12.20 12.81 8.01
C ASP A 183 12.44 12.95 6.50
N ASP A 184 11.73 12.18 5.66
CA ASP A 184 11.81 12.28 4.20
C ASP A 184 11.28 13.64 3.72
N ALA A 185 10.13 14.07 4.24
CA ALA A 185 9.60 15.40 3.94
C ALA A 185 10.58 16.52 4.33
N HIS A 186 11.25 16.39 5.46
CA HIS A 186 12.28 17.35 5.90
C HIS A 186 13.48 17.36 4.97
N GLU A 187 13.95 16.20 4.51
CA GLU A 187 15.05 16.10 3.54
C GLU A 187 14.67 16.76 2.20
N ARG A 188 13.47 16.50 1.70
CA ARG A 188 12.95 17.09 0.45
C ARG A 188 12.73 18.59 0.57
N ALA A 189 12.22 19.05 1.70
CA ALA A 189 11.91 20.46 1.96
C ALA A 189 13.14 21.38 1.84
N ARG A 190 14.33 20.86 2.09
CA ARG A 190 15.60 21.61 1.91
C ARG A 190 15.82 22.13 0.50
N ARG A 191 15.11 21.59 -0.48
CA ARG A 191 15.19 21.98 -1.89
C ARG A 191 14.18 23.06 -2.27
N PHE A 192 13.30 23.44 -1.36
CA PHE A 192 12.25 24.43 -1.59
C PHE A 192 12.58 25.75 -0.90
N GLU A 193 12.78 26.82 -1.67
CA GLU A 193 13.00 28.18 -1.13
C GLU A 193 11.84 28.64 -0.22
N SER A 194 10.62 28.14 -0.47
CA SER A 194 9.43 28.47 0.31
C SER A 194 9.40 27.83 1.70
N CYS A 195 10.22 26.81 1.95
CA CYS A 195 10.28 26.14 3.25
C CYS A 195 11.23 26.90 4.19
N PRO A 196 10.81 27.24 5.43
CA PRO A 196 11.72 27.87 6.39
C PRO A 196 12.98 27.01 6.61
N SER A 197 14.16 27.63 6.61
CA SER A 197 15.43 26.93 6.74
C SER A 197 15.62 26.24 8.11
N GLY A 198 14.83 26.62 9.10
CA GLY A 198 14.83 26.02 10.44
C GLY A 198 13.62 25.17 10.74
N ALA A 199 12.82 24.81 9.74
CA ALA A 199 11.63 23.97 9.94
C ALA A 199 12.03 22.61 10.52
N ASP A 200 11.31 22.15 11.52
CA ASP A 200 11.43 20.78 12.03
C ASP A 200 10.75 19.76 11.07
N PRO A 201 10.99 18.45 11.23
CA PRO A 201 10.40 17.45 10.33
C PRO A 201 8.87 17.51 10.24
N ALA A 202 8.17 17.79 11.33
CA ALA A 202 6.70 17.90 11.32
C ALA A 202 6.21 19.18 10.64
N GLU A 203 6.98 20.25 10.74
CA GLU A 203 6.74 21.50 10.02
C GLU A 203 6.99 21.34 8.52
N ALA A 204 8.08 20.69 8.16
CA ALA A 204 8.43 20.39 6.78
C ALA A 204 7.37 19.49 6.13
N LEU A 205 6.89 18.47 6.83
CA LEU A 205 5.82 17.60 6.36
C LEU A 205 4.55 18.41 6.02
N ARG A 206 4.09 19.28 6.93
CA ARG A 206 2.94 20.16 6.67
C ARG A 206 3.15 21.13 5.52
N HIS A 207 4.40 21.48 5.23
CA HIS A 207 4.75 22.41 4.16
C HIS A 207 4.73 21.72 2.78
N VAL A 208 5.14 20.47 2.68
CA VAL A 208 5.20 19.73 1.41
C VAL A 208 3.91 18.97 1.07
N GLU A 209 3.03 18.74 2.05
CA GLU A 209 1.67 18.25 1.87
C GLU A 209 0.73 19.35 1.34
#